data_35378cf602bd18a8ff54e8080b198483
#
_entry.id   35378cf602bd18a8ff54e8080b198483
#
_cell.length_a   1.000
_cell.length_b   1.000
_cell.length_c   1.000
_cell.angle_alpha   90.00
_cell.angle_beta   90.00
_cell.angle_gamma   90.00
#
_symmetry.space_group_name_H-M   'P 1'
#
loop_
_entity.id
_entity.type
_entity.pdbx_description
1 polymer ?
#
loop_
_entity_poly.entity_id
_entity_poly.type
_entity_poly.pdbx_seq_one_letter_code
_entity_poly.pdbx_strand_id
1 'polypeptide(L)'
;MTESAKPRLLLVARTRYELPLSPSLARKFSALGERFDVRVLATSADGGPHDDGTFRLVGRLPLLDGPLFYVLLPFRVRRLAREHRAAAIVTQSPYEAVSVLLARTGARVIVELHGDWRTATRLYGSPLRRAIAPLADAVGAIGVRRADAVRTISPYTSGLVRAIGVEPAAEFPAFMDFELFGARPPVPLPAAPAALFVGVLELYKNVDGLAKAWRLAAPQLPGVELRIVGRGSRRDVVEELVRDLPAQTTWTERLTQAEVAQALDEASCLVLPSRSEGFGRVLVEAFLRGRPAVAMGVGGISDIVEDGSNGLLVASDDELAAALVRLLTDRELAERLAAGARQAAERWLATPAGYAERMAAVVAP
;
A
#
# COMPACT_ATOMS: atom_id res chain seq x y z
N MET A 1 -5.91 -15.66 -39.32
CA MET A 1 -6.20 -15.73 -37.89
C MET A 1 -6.82 -14.40 -37.48
N THR A 2 -8.12 -14.37 -37.24
CA THR A 2 -8.81 -13.16 -36.77
C THR A 2 -8.28 -12.85 -35.35
N GLU A 3 -7.60 -11.73 -35.21
CA GLU A 3 -7.16 -11.21 -33.91
C GLU A 3 -8.39 -11.08 -33.03
N SER A 4 -8.51 -11.94 -32.01
CA SER A 4 -9.65 -11.90 -31.09
C SER A 4 -9.64 -10.55 -30.40
N ALA A 5 -10.72 -9.79 -30.50
CA ALA A 5 -10.84 -8.48 -29.93
C ALA A 5 -10.57 -8.56 -28.40
N LYS A 6 -9.68 -7.73 -27.88
CA LYS A 6 -9.32 -7.70 -26.46
C LYS A 6 -10.56 -7.47 -25.61
N PRO A 7 -10.71 -8.19 -24.47
CA PRO A 7 -11.79 -7.93 -23.51
C PRO A 7 -11.75 -6.48 -23.02
N ARG A 8 -12.91 -5.84 -22.94
CA ARG A 8 -13.04 -4.44 -22.51
C ARG A 8 -13.13 -4.36 -20.98
N LEU A 9 -12.14 -3.76 -20.38
CA LEU A 9 -11.97 -3.66 -18.93
C LEU A 9 -12.16 -2.22 -18.46
N LEU A 10 -13.05 -2.00 -17.48
CA LEU A 10 -13.18 -0.73 -16.79
C LEU A 10 -12.59 -0.84 -15.38
N LEU A 11 -11.57 -0.07 -15.08
CA LEU A 11 -11.02 0.07 -13.73
C LEU A 11 -11.68 1.27 -13.04
N VAL A 12 -12.19 1.06 -11.83
CA VAL A 12 -12.88 2.08 -11.04
C VAL A 12 -12.18 2.23 -9.69
N ALA A 13 -11.69 3.43 -9.41
CA ALA A 13 -11.01 3.70 -8.15
C ALA A 13 -11.16 5.15 -7.72
N ARG A 14 -11.11 5.40 -6.42
CA ARG A 14 -10.92 6.76 -5.88
C ARG A 14 -9.44 7.16 -5.81
N THR A 15 -8.56 6.36 -6.41
CA THR A 15 -7.13 6.67 -6.53
C THR A 15 -6.95 7.96 -7.32
N ARG A 16 -5.98 8.76 -6.89
CA ARG A 16 -5.60 10.01 -7.56
C ARG A 16 -4.50 9.72 -8.57
N TYR A 17 -4.77 10.01 -9.83
CA TYR A 17 -3.77 9.92 -10.88
C TYR A 17 -3.31 11.31 -11.29
N GLU A 18 -2.00 11.43 -11.48
CA GLU A 18 -1.32 12.56 -12.10
C GLU A 18 -0.94 12.14 -13.53
N LEU A 19 -1.18 13.01 -14.48
CA LEU A 19 -0.82 12.77 -15.87
C LEU A 19 0.22 13.82 -16.32
N PRO A 20 1.27 13.37 -17.04
CA PRO A 20 1.54 12.00 -17.50
C PRO A 20 1.82 11.03 -16.34
N LEU A 21 1.51 9.75 -16.57
CA LEU A 21 1.73 8.70 -15.57
C LEU A 21 3.21 8.57 -15.21
N SER A 22 3.48 8.24 -13.95
CA SER A 22 4.84 7.82 -13.54
C SER A 22 5.30 6.61 -14.36
N PRO A 23 6.62 6.42 -14.57
CA PRO A 23 7.16 5.29 -15.34
C PRO A 23 6.63 3.92 -14.87
N SER A 24 6.49 3.73 -13.56
CA SER A 24 5.94 2.52 -12.96
C SER A 24 4.48 2.26 -13.37
N LEU A 25 3.63 3.29 -13.28
CA LEU A 25 2.22 3.18 -13.68
C LEU A 25 2.09 3.01 -15.20
N ALA A 26 2.91 3.70 -15.99
CA ALA A 26 2.93 3.56 -17.44
C ALA A 26 3.23 2.10 -17.83
N ARG A 27 4.23 1.44 -17.23
CA ARG A 27 4.53 0.02 -17.47
C ARG A 27 3.35 -0.90 -17.09
N LYS A 28 2.71 -0.64 -15.94
CA LYS A 28 1.51 -1.38 -15.53
C LYS A 28 0.39 -1.31 -16.57
N PHE A 29 0.05 -0.09 -16.97
CA PHE A 29 -1.05 0.11 -17.91
C PHE A 29 -0.72 -0.33 -19.32
N SER A 30 0.54 -0.24 -19.75
CA SER A 30 1.01 -0.82 -21.01
C SER A 30 0.80 -2.33 -21.02
N ALA A 31 1.25 -3.05 -19.99
CA ALA A 31 1.09 -4.50 -19.89
C ALA A 31 -0.40 -4.93 -19.81
N LEU A 32 -1.22 -4.18 -19.07
CA LEU A 32 -2.68 -4.41 -19.08
C LEU A 32 -3.28 -4.16 -20.47
N GLY A 33 -2.82 -3.14 -21.19
CA GLY A 33 -3.24 -2.81 -22.56
C GLY A 33 -2.88 -3.87 -23.60
N GLU A 34 -1.89 -4.73 -23.35
CA GLU A 34 -1.60 -5.88 -24.20
C GLU A 34 -2.70 -6.94 -24.12
N ARG A 35 -3.35 -7.09 -22.97
CA ARG A 35 -4.38 -8.10 -22.69
C ARG A 35 -5.80 -7.58 -22.81
N PHE A 36 -6.03 -6.29 -22.57
CA PHE A 36 -7.34 -5.67 -22.44
C PHE A 36 -7.43 -4.36 -23.23
N ASP A 37 -8.63 -4.00 -23.66
CA ASP A 37 -9.00 -2.63 -23.97
C ASP A 37 -9.39 -1.96 -22.65
N VAL A 38 -8.50 -1.12 -22.08
CA VAL A 38 -8.60 -0.59 -20.71
C VAL A 38 -9.17 0.81 -20.71
N ARG A 39 -10.17 1.04 -19.86
CA ARG A 39 -10.62 2.38 -19.41
C ARG A 39 -10.48 2.50 -17.91
N VAL A 40 -10.17 3.70 -17.44
CA VAL A 40 -9.99 4.02 -16.01
C VAL A 40 -10.91 5.16 -15.62
N LEU A 41 -11.75 4.95 -14.61
CA LEU A 41 -12.52 5.99 -13.96
C LEU A 41 -11.93 6.24 -12.57
N ALA A 42 -11.30 7.40 -12.38
CA ALA A 42 -10.60 7.72 -11.14
C ALA A 42 -10.69 9.22 -10.82
N THR A 43 -9.92 9.69 -9.82
CA THR A 43 -9.85 11.11 -9.47
C THR A 43 -8.56 11.73 -9.97
N SER A 44 -8.60 13.05 -10.30
CA SER A 44 -7.42 13.80 -10.66
C SER A 44 -6.60 14.21 -9.44
N ALA A 45 -5.29 14.18 -9.56
CA ALA A 45 -4.38 14.66 -8.52
C ALA A 45 -4.28 16.20 -8.52
N ASP A 46 -4.34 16.83 -9.68
CA ASP A 46 -4.31 18.29 -9.87
C ASP A 46 -5.65 18.99 -9.61
N GLY A 47 -6.72 18.21 -9.41
CA GLY A 47 -8.07 18.68 -9.09
C GLY A 47 -8.94 19.01 -10.30
N GLY A 48 -8.40 19.10 -11.52
CA GLY A 48 -9.15 19.29 -12.75
C GLY A 48 -9.69 17.99 -13.34
N PRO A 49 -10.79 18.01 -14.12
CA PRO A 49 -11.22 16.84 -14.87
C PRO A 49 -10.30 16.58 -16.07
N HIS A 50 -10.10 15.32 -16.44
CA HIS A 50 -9.31 14.91 -17.59
C HIS A 50 -9.94 13.72 -18.31
N ASP A 51 -9.85 13.66 -19.62
CA ASP A 51 -10.27 12.50 -20.44
C ASP A 51 -9.37 12.40 -21.67
N ASP A 52 -8.50 11.39 -21.69
CA ASP A 52 -7.59 11.10 -22.82
C ASP A 52 -8.00 9.85 -23.61
N GLY A 53 -9.19 9.34 -23.34
CA GLY A 53 -9.68 8.10 -23.95
C GLY A 53 -9.35 6.86 -23.15
N THR A 54 -8.27 6.79 -22.39
CA THR A 54 -7.95 5.72 -21.43
C THR A 54 -8.34 6.13 -20.02
N PHE A 55 -7.91 7.32 -19.58
CA PHE A 55 -8.18 7.85 -18.25
C PHE A 55 -9.29 8.88 -18.30
N ARG A 56 -10.40 8.61 -17.63
CA ARG A 56 -11.42 9.60 -17.30
C ARG A 56 -11.28 9.95 -15.82
N LEU A 57 -10.59 11.04 -15.56
CA LEU A 57 -10.36 11.55 -14.21
C LEU A 57 -11.40 12.61 -13.87
N VAL A 58 -12.05 12.42 -12.72
CA VAL A 58 -13.05 13.39 -12.23
C VAL A 58 -12.36 14.45 -11.37
N GLY A 59 -12.76 15.70 -11.58
CA GLY A 59 -12.29 16.82 -10.79
C GLY A 59 -12.73 16.73 -9.34
N ARG A 60 -12.03 17.43 -8.46
CA ARG A 60 -12.28 17.46 -7.02
C ARG A 60 -13.08 18.68 -6.62
N LEU A 61 -14.02 18.49 -5.69
CA LEU A 61 -14.72 19.57 -5.02
C LEU A 61 -14.26 19.60 -3.55
N PRO A 62 -13.65 20.71 -3.10
CA PRO A 62 -13.26 20.84 -1.70
C PRO A 62 -14.43 20.52 -0.76
N LEU A 63 -14.15 19.83 0.36
CA LEU A 63 -15.09 19.42 1.40
C LEU A 63 -16.13 18.34 1.02
N LEU A 64 -16.60 18.29 -0.24
CA LEU A 64 -17.64 17.35 -0.70
C LEU A 64 -17.11 16.21 -1.56
N ASP A 65 -15.81 16.19 -1.85
CA ASP A 65 -15.16 15.26 -2.76
C ASP A 65 -15.50 13.78 -2.47
N GLY A 66 -15.43 13.37 -1.19
CA GLY A 66 -15.69 11.99 -0.80
C GLY A 66 -17.15 11.57 -1.00
N PRO A 67 -18.12 12.19 -0.33
CA PRO A 67 -19.52 11.84 -0.47
C PRO A 67 -20.04 11.98 -1.90
N LEU A 68 -19.69 13.07 -2.58
CA LEU A 68 -20.15 13.33 -3.94
C LEU A 68 -19.59 12.34 -4.96
N PHE A 69 -18.35 11.90 -4.75
CA PHE A 69 -17.75 10.85 -5.60
C PHE A 69 -18.63 9.61 -5.58
N TYR A 70 -18.97 9.07 -4.40
CA TYR A 70 -19.74 7.83 -4.26
C TYR A 70 -21.20 7.98 -4.68
N VAL A 71 -21.83 9.14 -4.45
CA VAL A 71 -23.22 9.41 -4.90
C VAL A 71 -23.31 9.45 -6.42
N LEU A 72 -22.35 10.05 -7.09
CA LEU A 72 -22.34 10.17 -8.55
C LEU A 72 -21.72 8.95 -9.25
N LEU A 73 -20.98 8.10 -8.53
CA LEU A 73 -20.25 6.98 -9.11
C LEU A 73 -21.16 6.00 -9.88
N PRO A 74 -22.35 5.58 -9.40
CA PRO A 74 -23.22 4.68 -10.14
C PRO A 74 -23.59 5.20 -11.54
N PHE A 75 -23.89 6.48 -11.65
CA PHE A 75 -24.28 7.13 -12.91
C PHE A 75 -23.09 7.22 -13.88
N ARG A 76 -21.91 7.61 -13.35
CA ARG A 76 -20.66 7.70 -14.12
C ARG A 76 -20.23 6.33 -14.63
N VAL A 77 -20.26 5.32 -13.77
CA VAL A 77 -19.93 3.94 -14.13
C VAL A 77 -20.91 3.42 -15.18
N ARG A 78 -22.22 3.60 -14.98
CA ARG A 78 -23.24 3.14 -15.94
C ARG A 78 -23.03 3.76 -17.31
N ARG A 79 -22.74 5.06 -17.37
CA ARG A 79 -22.46 5.76 -18.63
C ARG A 79 -21.19 5.20 -19.29
N LEU A 80 -20.08 5.20 -18.57
CA LEU A 80 -18.78 4.80 -19.12
C LEU A 80 -18.74 3.32 -19.50
N ALA A 81 -19.35 2.45 -18.69
CA ALA A 81 -19.45 1.02 -18.99
C ALA A 81 -20.24 0.74 -20.26
N ARG A 82 -21.30 1.54 -20.54
CA ARG A 82 -22.06 1.45 -21.79
C ARG A 82 -21.28 1.98 -22.99
N GLU A 83 -20.65 3.16 -22.84
CA GLU A 83 -19.81 3.77 -23.88
C GLU A 83 -18.68 2.82 -24.29
N HIS A 84 -18.01 2.24 -23.29
CA HIS A 84 -16.91 1.31 -23.48
C HIS A 84 -17.35 -0.13 -23.79
N ARG A 85 -18.64 -0.47 -23.59
CA ARG A 85 -19.15 -1.85 -23.62
C ARG A 85 -18.32 -2.78 -22.74
N ALA A 86 -18.07 -2.37 -21.50
CA ALA A 86 -17.21 -3.09 -20.56
C ALA A 86 -17.72 -4.52 -20.31
N ALA A 87 -16.87 -5.52 -20.50
CA ALA A 87 -17.14 -6.91 -20.16
C ALA A 87 -16.94 -7.16 -18.66
N ALA A 88 -15.95 -6.47 -18.07
CA ALA A 88 -15.68 -6.54 -16.64
C ALA A 88 -15.35 -5.17 -16.06
N ILE A 89 -15.67 -5.00 -14.79
CA ILE A 89 -15.37 -3.80 -13.99
C ILE A 89 -14.58 -4.22 -12.76
N VAL A 90 -13.36 -3.71 -12.61
CA VAL A 90 -12.51 -3.95 -11.44
C VAL A 90 -12.54 -2.72 -10.56
N THR A 91 -12.84 -2.91 -9.27
CA THR A 91 -12.86 -1.87 -8.25
C THR A 91 -11.72 -2.06 -7.25
N GLN A 92 -11.14 -0.98 -6.76
CA GLN A 92 -10.01 -1.03 -5.81
C GLN A 92 -10.44 -0.99 -4.33
N SER A 93 -11.74 -0.87 -4.07
CA SER A 93 -12.28 -1.04 -2.72
C SER A 93 -13.70 -1.61 -2.75
N PRO A 94 -14.16 -2.19 -1.64
CA PRO A 94 -15.51 -2.68 -1.48
C PRO A 94 -16.59 -1.59 -1.64
N TYR A 95 -16.27 -0.33 -1.33
CA TYR A 95 -17.22 0.79 -1.43
C TYR A 95 -17.47 1.20 -2.88
N GLU A 96 -16.44 1.22 -3.73
CA GLU A 96 -16.64 1.38 -5.17
C GLU A 96 -17.45 0.23 -5.74
N ALA A 97 -17.22 -1.00 -5.25
CA ALA A 97 -18.00 -2.17 -5.71
C ALA A 97 -19.50 -2.01 -5.47
N VAL A 98 -19.91 -1.51 -4.30
CA VAL A 98 -21.33 -1.23 -4.03
C VAL A 98 -21.90 -0.25 -5.06
N SER A 99 -21.17 0.82 -5.36
CA SER A 99 -21.59 1.81 -6.36
C SER A 99 -21.68 1.21 -7.77
N VAL A 100 -20.75 0.32 -8.13
CA VAL A 100 -20.76 -0.40 -9.42
C VAL A 100 -21.94 -1.35 -9.51
N LEU A 101 -22.25 -2.10 -8.45
CA LEU A 101 -23.41 -2.98 -8.37
C LEU A 101 -24.73 -2.20 -8.53
N LEU A 102 -24.83 -1.02 -7.92
CA LEU A 102 -25.99 -0.11 -8.08
C LEU A 102 -26.12 0.42 -9.52
N ALA A 103 -25.03 0.53 -10.25
CA ALA A 103 -25.07 0.97 -11.66
C ALA A 103 -25.75 -0.03 -12.60
N ARG A 104 -25.87 -1.32 -12.22
CA ARG A 104 -26.55 -2.40 -12.98
C ARG A 104 -26.12 -2.42 -14.45
N THR A 105 -24.82 -2.55 -14.69
CA THR A 105 -24.24 -2.50 -16.04
C THR A 105 -24.34 -3.80 -16.80
N GLY A 106 -24.50 -4.93 -16.10
CA GLY A 106 -24.40 -6.28 -16.65
C GLY A 106 -22.97 -6.78 -16.84
N ALA A 107 -21.96 -5.93 -16.61
CA ALA A 107 -20.55 -6.34 -16.63
C ALA A 107 -20.21 -7.13 -15.36
N ARG A 108 -19.26 -8.07 -15.47
CA ARG A 108 -18.70 -8.80 -14.33
C ARG A 108 -18.02 -7.85 -13.35
N VAL A 109 -18.34 -7.90 -12.07
CA VAL A 109 -17.80 -7.04 -11.04
C VAL A 109 -16.74 -7.77 -10.22
N ILE A 110 -15.54 -7.22 -10.22
CA ILE A 110 -14.39 -7.77 -9.51
C ILE A 110 -13.93 -6.75 -8.46
N VAL A 111 -13.72 -7.21 -7.24
CA VAL A 111 -13.18 -6.38 -6.15
C VAL A 111 -11.72 -6.72 -5.92
N GLU A 112 -10.84 -5.73 -6.00
CA GLU A 112 -9.47 -5.83 -5.50
C GLU A 112 -9.43 -5.32 -4.06
N LEU A 113 -9.02 -6.16 -3.12
CA LEU A 113 -8.90 -5.78 -1.72
C LEU A 113 -7.45 -5.47 -1.37
N HIS A 114 -7.16 -4.16 -1.19
CA HIS A 114 -5.82 -3.66 -0.90
C HIS A 114 -5.50 -3.52 0.61
N GLY A 115 -6.42 -3.86 1.48
CA GLY A 115 -6.26 -3.80 2.93
C GLY A 115 -7.58 -3.99 3.67
N ASP A 116 -7.56 -3.79 4.97
CA ASP A 116 -8.78 -3.84 5.78
C ASP A 116 -9.64 -2.59 5.51
N TRP A 117 -10.76 -2.77 4.81
CA TRP A 117 -11.69 -1.69 4.48
C TRP A 117 -12.29 -1.01 5.72
N ARG A 118 -12.27 -1.67 6.88
CA ARG A 118 -12.75 -1.14 8.16
C ARG A 118 -11.81 -0.10 8.77
N THR A 119 -10.54 -0.11 8.37
CA THR A 119 -9.50 0.79 8.89
C THR A 119 -9.84 2.26 8.65
N ALA A 120 -10.42 2.59 7.48
CA ALA A 120 -10.70 3.98 7.11
C ALA A 120 -11.65 4.70 8.07
N THR A 121 -12.62 4.00 8.65
CA THR A 121 -13.57 4.56 9.60
C THR A 121 -13.06 4.58 11.03
N ARG A 122 -12.15 3.68 11.38
CA ARG A 122 -11.62 3.50 12.74
C ARG A 122 -10.37 4.32 13.02
N LEU A 123 -9.43 4.36 12.07
CA LEU A 123 -8.12 4.98 12.24
C LEU A 123 -8.00 6.39 11.61
N TYR A 124 -8.92 6.78 10.71
CA TYR A 124 -8.90 8.12 10.10
C TYR A 124 -10.02 9.00 10.65
N GLY A 125 -10.33 8.95 11.92
CA GLY A 125 -11.60 9.50 12.12
C GLY A 125 -11.83 10.48 13.22
N SER A 126 -12.72 11.36 12.85
CA SER A 126 -13.58 12.10 13.76
C SER A 126 -14.48 11.13 14.54
N PRO A 127 -14.99 11.51 15.72
CA PRO A 127 -15.96 10.71 16.47
C PRO A 127 -17.15 10.25 15.62
N LEU A 128 -17.62 11.09 14.70
CA LEU A 128 -18.70 10.75 13.76
C LEU A 128 -18.35 9.56 12.85
N ARG A 129 -17.13 9.52 12.30
CA ARG A 129 -16.72 8.38 11.47
C ARG A 129 -16.67 7.08 12.27
N ARG A 130 -16.25 7.14 13.53
CA ARG A 130 -16.26 5.96 14.42
C ARG A 130 -17.68 5.50 14.72
N ALA A 131 -18.61 6.43 14.91
CA ALA A 131 -20.02 6.09 15.14
C ALA A 131 -20.69 5.39 13.94
N ILE A 132 -20.33 5.75 12.70
CA ILE A 132 -20.86 5.12 11.47
C ILE A 132 -20.07 3.88 11.03
N ALA A 133 -18.97 3.52 11.73
CA ALA A 133 -18.11 2.40 11.33
C ALA A 133 -18.88 1.08 11.13
N PRO A 134 -19.83 0.64 12.01
CA PRO A 134 -20.55 -0.60 11.78
C PRO A 134 -21.36 -0.61 10.47
N LEU A 135 -21.96 0.53 10.12
CA LEU A 135 -22.71 0.67 8.87
C LEU A 135 -21.75 0.62 7.66
N ALA A 136 -20.64 1.35 7.73
CA ALA A 136 -19.63 1.33 6.67
C ALA A 136 -19.05 -0.09 6.48
N ASP A 137 -18.75 -0.81 7.56
CA ASP A 137 -18.27 -2.18 7.50
C ASP A 137 -19.28 -3.12 6.81
N ALA A 138 -20.57 -2.97 7.15
CA ALA A 138 -21.65 -3.75 6.52
C ALA A 138 -21.77 -3.44 5.02
N VAL A 139 -21.69 -2.17 4.65
CA VAL A 139 -21.70 -1.73 3.23
C VAL A 139 -20.51 -2.32 2.49
N GLY A 140 -19.30 -2.26 3.06
CA GLY A 140 -18.12 -2.89 2.47
C GLY A 140 -18.28 -4.41 2.32
N ALA A 141 -18.79 -5.08 3.35
CA ALA A 141 -19.05 -6.52 3.29
C ALA A 141 -20.08 -6.90 2.21
N ILE A 142 -21.10 -6.08 1.97
CA ILE A 142 -22.05 -6.26 0.85
C ILE A 142 -21.32 -6.16 -0.50
N GLY A 143 -20.43 -5.17 -0.66
CA GLY A 143 -19.63 -5.01 -1.88
C GLY A 143 -18.80 -6.26 -2.19
N VAL A 144 -18.13 -6.83 -1.17
CA VAL A 144 -17.35 -8.06 -1.32
C VAL A 144 -18.24 -9.27 -1.62
N ARG A 145 -19.33 -9.47 -0.86
CA ARG A 145 -20.22 -10.64 -1.01
C ARG A 145 -21.02 -10.67 -2.31
N ARG A 146 -21.26 -9.53 -2.93
CA ARG A 146 -22.07 -9.41 -4.15
C ARG A 146 -21.24 -9.25 -5.41
N ALA A 147 -19.93 -9.15 -5.29
CA ALA A 147 -19.02 -9.17 -6.43
C ALA A 147 -18.99 -10.57 -7.05
N ASP A 148 -18.79 -10.64 -8.35
CA ASP A 148 -18.66 -11.90 -9.10
C ASP A 148 -17.29 -12.59 -8.82
N ALA A 149 -16.27 -11.80 -8.46
CA ALA A 149 -14.97 -12.30 -8.02
C ALA A 149 -14.31 -11.32 -7.05
N VAL A 150 -13.49 -11.85 -6.15
CA VAL A 150 -12.67 -11.05 -5.23
C VAL A 150 -11.22 -11.46 -5.42
N ARG A 151 -10.36 -10.47 -5.66
CA ARG A 151 -8.93 -10.63 -5.64
C ARG A 151 -8.35 -9.95 -4.40
N THR A 152 -7.50 -10.65 -3.70
CA THR A 152 -6.80 -10.17 -2.51
C THR A 152 -5.31 -9.99 -2.79
N ILE A 153 -4.65 -9.14 -2.01
CA ILE A 153 -3.23 -8.84 -2.23
C ILE A 153 -2.27 -9.58 -1.31
N SER A 154 -2.79 -10.27 -0.29
CA SER A 154 -2.00 -10.99 0.71
C SER A 154 -2.86 -12.01 1.45
N PRO A 155 -2.25 -13.01 2.13
CA PRO A 155 -2.94 -13.95 3.02
C PRO A 155 -3.80 -13.25 4.07
N TYR A 156 -3.32 -12.14 4.65
CA TYR A 156 -4.10 -11.32 5.57
C TYR A 156 -5.42 -10.83 4.94
N THR A 157 -5.34 -10.24 3.76
CA THR A 157 -6.55 -9.73 3.08
C THR A 157 -7.48 -10.87 2.64
N SER A 158 -6.95 -12.05 2.31
CA SER A 158 -7.73 -13.26 2.07
C SER A 158 -8.45 -13.74 3.34
N GLY A 159 -7.79 -13.68 4.49
CA GLY A 159 -8.40 -13.97 5.78
C GLY A 159 -9.58 -13.06 6.10
N LEU A 160 -9.48 -11.76 5.78
CA LEU A 160 -10.60 -10.80 5.96
C LEU A 160 -11.83 -11.16 5.10
N VAL A 161 -11.60 -11.60 3.87
CA VAL A 161 -12.66 -12.00 2.93
C VAL A 161 -13.31 -13.32 3.36
N ARG A 162 -12.51 -14.32 3.77
CA ARG A 162 -12.99 -15.60 4.30
C ARG A 162 -13.80 -15.42 5.57
N ALA A 163 -13.41 -14.51 6.45
CA ALA A 163 -14.13 -14.20 7.70
C ALA A 163 -15.57 -13.71 7.47
N ILE A 164 -15.89 -13.24 6.28
CA ILE A 164 -17.26 -12.86 5.89
C ILE A 164 -17.92 -13.86 4.93
N GLY A 165 -17.36 -15.08 4.82
CA GLY A 165 -17.94 -16.19 4.04
C GLY A 165 -17.73 -16.10 2.54
N VAL A 166 -16.67 -15.43 2.07
CA VAL A 166 -16.33 -15.33 0.65
C VAL A 166 -14.93 -15.93 0.41
N GLU A 167 -14.80 -16.83 -0.57
CA GLU A 167 -13.50 -17.33 -0.98
C GLU A 167 -12.91 -16.41 -2.08
N PRO A 168 -11.68 -15.89 -1.92
CA PRO A 168 -11.04 -15.10 -2.95
C PRO A 168 -10.77 -15.93 -4.21
N ALA A 169 -11.10 -15.39 -5.37
CA ALA A 169 -10.82 -16.01 -6.67
C ALA A 169 -9.33 -16.05 -7.00
N ALA A 170 -8.56 -15.11 -6.44
CA ALA A 170 -7.11 -15.08 -6.57
C ALA A 170 -6.46 -14.28 -5.45
N GLU A 171 -5.23 -14.66 -5.10
CA GLU A 171 -4.36 -13.97 -4.15
C GLU A 171 -3.01 -13.68 -4.80
N PHE A 172 -2.70 -12.42 -5.01
CA PHE A 172 -1.39 -11.96 -5.44
C PHE A 172 -1.23 -10.45 -5.17
N PRO A 173 0.00 -9.95 -4.94
CA PRO A 173 0.25 -8.54 -4.65
C PRO A 173 -0.27 -7.61 -5.74
N ALA A 174 -0.62 -6.38 -5.37
CA ALA A 174 -0.80 -5.32 -6.34
C ALA A 174 0.48 -5.13 -7.17
N PHE A 175 0.35 -4.66 -8.41
CA PHE A 175 1.55 -4.33 -9.16
C PHE A 175 2.34 -3.23 -8.44
N MET A 176 3.56 -3.56 -8.10
CA MET A 176 4.54 -2.66 -7.51
C MET A 176 5.83 -2.79 -8.31
N ASP A 177 6.31 -1.66 -8.77
CA ASP A 177 7.56 -1.60 -9.51
C ASP A 177 8.72 -1.48 -8.52
N PHE A 178 9.48 -2.53 -8.43
CA PHE A 178 10.68 -2.61 -7.59
C PHE A 178 11.97 -2.57 -8.39
N GLU A 179 11.91 -2.35 -9.72
CA GLU A 179 13.08 -2.39 -10.60
C GLU A 179 14.23 -1.54 -10.05
N LEU A 180 13.93 -0.32 -9.62
CA LEU A 180 14.94 0.59 -9.10
C LEU A 180 15.63 0.05 -7.82
N PHE A 181 14.88 -0.63 -6.95
CA PHE A 181 15.43 -1.21 -5.72
C PHE A 181 16.22 -2.49 -5.97
N GLY A 182 15.91 -3.23 -7.03
CA GLY A 182 16.61 -4.44 -7.46
C GLY A 182 17.71 -4.18 -8.50
N ALA A 183 17.84 -2.98 -9.06
CA ALA A 183 18.75 -2.65 -10.17
C ALA A 183 20.22 -2.78 -9.81
N ARG A 184 20.59 -2.68 -8.54
CA ARG A 184 21.95 -2.84 -8.03
C ARG A 184 21.98 -3.86 -6.91
N PRO A 185 23.06 -4.62 -6.77
CA PRO A 185 23.24 -5.49 -5.61
C PRO A 185 23.11 -4.71 -4.29
N PRO A 186 22.54 -5.30 -3.24
CA PRO A 186 22.50 -4.68 -1.93
C PRO A 186 23.92 -4.49 -1.39
N VAL A 187 24.16 -3.32 -0.79
CA VAL A 187 25.43 -3.02 -0.13
C VAL A 187 25.47 -3.61 1.29
N PRO A 188 26.63 -3.88 1.88
CA PRO A 188 26.76 -4.27 3.28
C PRO A 188 26.04 -3.31 4.23
N LEU A 189 25.71 -3.77 5.43
CA LEU A 189 25.19 -2.88 6.47
C LEU A 189 26.21 -1.79 6.81
N PRO A 190 25.78 -0.54 7.05
CA PRO A 190 26.70 0.56 7.36
C PRO A 190 27.48 0.29 8.65
N ALA A 191 28.68 0.87 8.75
CA ALA A 191 29.50 0.76 9.96
C ALA A 191 28.89 1.57 11.12
N ALA A 192 28.33 2.74 10.82
CA ALA A 192 27.54 3.52 11.78
C ALA A 192 26.07 3.09 11.67
N PRO A 193 25.49 2.46 12.70
CA PRO A 193 24.13 1.97 12.62
C PRO A 193 23.11 3.13 12.57
N ALA A 194 22.07 2.97 11.78
CA ALA A 194 20.93 3.89 11.71
C ALA A 194 19.62 3.11 11.47
N ALA A 195 18.54 3.60 12.04
CA ALA A 195 17.19 3.12 11.73
C ALA A 195 16.50 4.07 10.72
N LEU A 196 15.71 3.54 9.82
CA LEU A 196 14.99 4.32 8.81
C LEU A 196 13.48 4.04 8.88
N PHE A 197 12.68 5.11 8.96
CA PHE A 197 11.24 5.06 8.71
C PHE A 197 10.94 5.75 7.38
N VAL A 198 10.16 5.10 6.51
CA VAL A 198 9.66 5.68 5.26
C VAL A 198 8.16 5.46 5.17
N GLY A 199 7.39 6.54 5.13
CA GLY A 199 5.94 6.42 5.00
C GLY A 199 5.19 7.73 5.23
N VAL A 200 3.89 7.72 4.99
CA VAL A 200 3.05 8.88 5.33
C VAL A 200 2.94 9.03 6.86
N LEU A 201 2.99 10.27 7.33
CA LEU A 201 2.90 10.58 8.76
C LEU A 201 1.42 10.63 9.19
N GLU A 202 0.78 9.46 9.19
CA GLU A 202 -0.64 9.32 9.52
C GLU A 202 -0.85 8.41 10.75
N LEU A 203 -2.00 8.54 11.39
CA LEU A 203 -2.32 7.82 12.62
C LEU A 203 -2.16 6.30 12.50
N TYR A 204 -2.53 5.72 11.34
CA TYR A 204 -2.41 4.28 11.13
C TYR A 204 -0.96 3.80 10.95
N LYS A 205 -0.03 4.70 10.62
CA LYS A 205 1.41 4.43 10.61
C LYS A 205 2.05 4.50 11.98
N ASN A 206 1.28 4.86 13.01
CA ASN A 206 1.71 4.90 14.41
C ASN A 206 2.97 5.75 14.66
N VAL A 207 3.00 6.94 14.06
CA VAL A 207 4.14 7.88 14.23
C VAL A 207 4.34 8.24 15.71
N ASP A 208 3.25 8.30 16.48
CA ASP A 208 3.29 8.53 17.93
C ASP A 208 4.03 7.40 18.65
N GLY A 209 3.73 6.15 18.30
CA GLY A 209 4.41 4.98 18.85
C GLY A 209 5.88 4.92 18.44
N LEU A 210 6.21 5.31 17.18
CA LEU A 210 7.61 5.44 16.77
C LEU A 210 8.36 6.45 17.64
N ALA A 211 7.77 7.64 17.84
CA ALA A 211 8.38 8.67 18.68
C ALA A 211 8.56 8.22 20.13
N LYS A 212 7.55 7.54 20.72
CA LYS A 212 7.64 6.94 22.05
C LYS A 212 8.76 5.91 22.11
N ALA A 213 8.77 4.95 21.18
CA ALA A 213 9.78 3.89 21.15
C ALA A 213 11.20 4.44 20.96
N TRP A 214 11.36 5.47 20.13
CA TRP A 214 12.68 6.07 19.93
C TRP A 214 13.18 6.83 21.16
N ARG A 215 12.30 7.58 21.87
CA ARG A 215 12.69 8.21 23.13
C ARG A 215 13.16 7.20 24.20
N LEU A 216 12.63 5.98 24.20
CA LEU A 216 13.07 4.89 25.08
C LEU A 216 14.38 4.23 24.61
N ALA A 217 14.58 4.11 23.31
CA ALA A 217 15.74 3.43 22.72
C ALA A 217 16.98 4.35 22.65
N ALA A 218 16.82 5.61 22.23
CA ALA A 218 17.92 6.53 21.95
C ALA A 218 18.95 6.71 23.07
N PRO A 219 18.57 6.76 24.38
CA PRO A 219 19.55 6.82 25.47
C PRO A 219 20.48 5.60 25.55
N GLN A 220 20.05 4.44 25.03
CA GLN A 220 20.82 3.19 25.01
C GLN A 220 21.63 3.04 23.71
N LEU A 221 21.50 3.98 22.78
CA LEU A 221 22.05 3.95 21.43
C LEU A 221 22.87 5.21 21.13
N PRO A 222 23.94 5.49 21.89
CA PRO A 222 24.77 6.68 21.63
C PRO A 222 25.37 6.64 20.22
N GLY A 223 25.23 7.74 19.47
CA GLY A 223 25.73 7.84 18.09
C GLY A 223 24.89 7.15 17.02
N VAL A 224 23.76 6.55 17.37
CA VAL A 224 22.81 5.96 16.42
C VAL A 224 21.74 6.97 16.05
N GLU A 225 21.32 7.00 14.80
CA GLU A 225 20.33 7.93 14.26
C GLU A 225 19.04 7.21 13.84
N LEU A 226 17.90 7.82 14.13
CA LEU A 226 16.62 7.53 13.46
C LEU A 226 16.38 8.55 12.36
N ARG A 227 16.29 8.08 11.13
CA ARG A 227 15.95 8.88 9.95
C ARG A 227 14.48 8.68 9.62
N ILE A 228 13.72 9.77 9.54
CA ILE A 228 12.30 9.75 9.23
C ILE A 228 12.08 10.40 7.87
N VAL A 229 11.41 9.67 6.97
CA VAL A 229 11.05 10.17 5.64
C VAL A 229 9.54 10.10 5.48
N GLY A 230 8.91 11.27 5.27
CA GLY A 230 7.48 11.32 5.04
C GLY A 230 6.82 12.64 5.41
N ARG A 231 5.56 12.76 5.01
CA ARG A 231 4.68 13.89 5.31
C ARG A 231 3.29 13.39 5.68
N GLY A 232 2.56 14.17 6.44
CA GLY A 232 1.19 13.83 6.84
C GLY A 232 0.68 14.63 8.03
N SER A 233 -0.45 14.22 8.55
CA SER A 233 -1.15 14.93 9.63
C SER A 233 -0.45 14.84 10.99
N ARG A 234 0.52 13.94 11.16
CA ARG A 234 1.31 13.74 12.40
C ARG A 234 2.72 14.37 12.30
N ARG A 235 2.87 15.41 11.48
CA ARG A 235 4.10 16.18 11.34
C ARG A 235 4.58 16.76 12.68
N ASP A 236 3.65 17.27 13.47
CA ASP A 236 3.87 17.83 14.79
C ASP A 236 4.65 16.91 15.72
N VAL A 237 4.32 15.62 15.72
CA VAL A 237 4.99 14.58 16.52
C VAL A 237 6.45 14.39 16.10
N VAL A 238 6.72 14.45 14.80
CA VAL A 238 8.08 14.30 14.28
C VAL A 238 8.92 15.54 14.57
N GLU A 239 8.35 16.73 14.41
CA GLU A 239 9.03 18.00 14.77
C GLU A 239 9.37 18.07 16.25
N GLU A 240 8.49 17.58 17.12
CA GLU A 240 8.76 17.47 18.55
C GLU A 240 9.89 16.48 18.81
N LEU A 241 9.86 15.30 18.21
CA LEU A 241 10.91 14.28 18.39
C LEU A 241 12.29 14.79 17.94
N VAL A 242 12.37 15.50 16.82
CA VAL A 242 13.63 16.13 16.36
C VAL A 242 14.13 17.18 17.33
N ARG A 243 13.24 17.97 17.94
CA ARG A 243 13.62 18.96 18.99
C ARG A 243 14.11 18.29 20.27
N ASP A 244 13.50 17.17 20.66
CA ASP A 244 13.88 16.44 21.87
C ASP A 244 15.22 15.71 21.72
N LEU A 245 15.50 15.17 20.54
CA LEU A 245 16.67 14.33 20.23
C LEU A 245 17.41 14.80 18.95
N PRO A 246 17.88 16.05 18.88
CA PRO A 246 18.40 16.65 17.65
C PRO A 246 19.68 15.98 17.14
N ALA A 247 20.46 15.33 18.01
CA ALA A 247 21.68 14.62 17.62
C ALA A 247 21.41 13.18 17.11
N GLN A 248 20.19 12.66 17.31
CA GLN A 248 19.85 11.28 17.02
C GLN A 248 18.59 11.15 16.14
N THR A 249 18.03 12.24 15.65
CA THR A 249 16.80 12.20 14.84
C THR A 249 16.87 13.19 13.71
N THR A 250 16.69 12.72 12.48
CA THR A 250 16.54 13.59 11.31
C THR A 250 15.21 13.33 10.62
N TRP A 251 14.68 14.35 9.96
CA TRP A 251 13.42 14.27 9.21
C TRP A 251 13.51 14.97 7.86
N THR A 252 13.02 14.26 6.83
CA THR A 252 12.89 14.75 5.46
C THR A 252 11.47 14.53 4.98
N GLU A 253 10.81 15.56 4.47
CA GLU A 253 9.40 15.45 4.07
C GLU A 253 9.18 14.54 2.86
N ARG A 254 10.11 14.50 1.92
CA ARG A 254 9.98 13.74 0.68
C ARG A 254 11.35 13.38 0.12
N LEU A 255 11.44 12.15 -0.34
CA LEU A 255 12.52 11.64 -1.17
C LEU A 255 11.95 11.05 -2.46
N THR A 256 12.70 11.06 -3.53
CA THR A 256 12.46 10.28 -4.73
C THR A 256 12.68 8.79 -4.44
N GLN A 257 12.22 7.90 -5.31
CA GLN A 257 12.47 6.46 -5.14
C GLN A 257 13.97 6.12 -5.13
N ALA A 258 14.79 6.84 -5.91
CA ALA A 258 16.24 6.67 -5.92
C ALA A 258 16.88 7.08 -4.59
N GLU A 259 16.45 8.21 -4.04
CA GLU A 259 16.90 8.68 -2.72
C GLU A 259 16.42 7.77 -1.59
N VAL A 260 15.21 7.18 -1.68
CA VAL A 260 14.74 6.15 -0.73
C VAL A 260 15.63 4.91 -0.80
N ALA A 261 15.99 4.45 -1.99
CA ALA A 261 16.91 3.32 -2.15
C ALA A 261 18.29 3.61 -1.54
N GLN A 262 18.81 4.84 -1.71
CA GLN A 262 20.04 5.28 -1.08
C GLN A 262 19.90 5.36 0.45
N ALA A 263 18.81 5.95 0.96
CA ALA A 263 18.56 6.03 2.41
C ALA A 263 18.46 4.64 3.05
N LEU A 264 17.88 3.66 2.34
CA LEU A 264 17.90 2.26 2.76
C LEU A 264 19.31 1.69 2.78
N ASP A 265 20.16 1.99 1.78
CA ASP A 265 21.56 1.54 1.75
C ASP A 265 22.38 2.09 2.92
N GLU A 266 22.05 3.27 3.39
CA GLU A 266 22.68 3.97 4.51
C GLU A 266 22.09 3.59 5.88
N ALA A 267 21.01 2.81 5.92
CA ALA A 267 20.36 2.34 7.14
C ALA A 267 20.76 0.91 7.50
N SER A 268 20.71 0.55 8.78
CA SER A 268 20.88 -0.81 9.28
C SER A 268 19.56 -1.60 9.25
N CYS A 269 18.43 -0.92 9.41
CA CYS A 269 17.11 -1.53 9.37
C CYS A 269 16.02 -0.53 8.94
N LEU A 270 14.92 -1.08 8.45
CA LEU A 270 13.66 -0.35 8.31
C LEU A 270 12.83 -0.50 9.59
N VAL A 271 12.17 0.59 10.02
CA VAL A 271 11.20 0.55 11.13
C VAL A 271 9.81 0.76 10.56
N LEU A 272 8.88 -0.16 10.83
CA LEU A 272 7.49 -0.05 10.37
C LEU A 272 6.51 -0.30 11.53
N PRO A 273 6.20 0.74 12.34
CA PRO A 273 5.39 0.62 13.54
C PRO A 273 3.88 0.64 13.28
N SER A 274 3.43 0.40 12.04
CA SER A 274 2.05 0.58 11.60
C SER A 274 1.04 -0.17 12.47
N ARG A 275 -0.12 0.45 12.75
CA ARG A 275 -1.28 -0.18 13.41
C ARG A 275 -2.17 -0.94 12.44
N SER A 276 -2.03 -0.66 11.15
CA SER A 276 -2.74 -1.35 10.08
C SER A 276 -1.95 -1.24 8.79
N GLU A 277 -1.81 -2.37 8.11
CA GLU A 277 -1.11 -2.44 6.83
C GLU A 277 -1.74 -3.55 5.96
N GLY A 278 -2.05 -3.26 4.71
CA GLY A 278 -2.57 -4.27 3.80
C GLY A 278 -1.48 -5.15 3.22
N PHE A 279 -0.30 -4.57 2.97
CA PHE A 279 0.86 -5.29 2.40
C PHE A 279 2.18 -4.81 2.99
N GLY A 280 2.45 -3.49 3.01
CA GLY A 280 3.74 -2.97 3.48
C GLY A 280 4.80 -2.93 2.38
N ARG A 281 4.52 -2.26 1.25
CA ARG A 281 5.44 -2.13 0.11
C ARG A 281 6.87 -1.79 0.52
N VAL A 282 7.06 -0.89 1.46
CA VAL A 282 8.39 -0.43 1.92
C VAL A 282 9.23 -1.57 2.55
N LEU A 283 8.59 -2.63 3.05
CA LEU A 283 9.29 -3.83 3.54
C LEU A 283 10.03 -4.54 2.40
N VAL A 284 9.34 -4.71 1.26
CA VAL A 284 9.95 -5.34 0.09
C VAL A 284 11.06 -4.46 -0.49
N GLU A 285 10.87 -3.13 -0.51
CA GLU A 285 11.91 -2.16 -0.90
C GLU A 285 13.14 -2.29 0.00
N ALA A 286 12.95 -2.38 1.33
CA ALA A 286 14.03 -2.59 2.29
C ALA A 286 14.72 -3.95 2.10
N PHE A 287 13.95 -5.01 1.91
CA PHE A 287 14.48 -6.36 1.72
C PHE A 287 15.32 -6.48 0.44
N LEU A 288 14.90 -5.83 -0.65
CA LEU A 288 15.69 -5.74 -1.88
C LEU A 288 17.02 -5.01 -1.68
N ARG A 289 17.09 -4.08 -0.73
CA ARG A 289 18.33 -3.41 -0.32
C ARG A 289 19.06 -4.15 0.81
N GLY A 290 18.60 -5.36 1.17
CA GLY A 290 19.21 -6.16 2.23
C GLY A 290 19.07 -5.55 3.62
N ARG A 291 17.98 -4.84 3.88
CA ARG A 291 17.70 -4.20 5.17
C ARG A 291 16.60 -4.97 5.89
N PRO A 292 16.90 -5.59 7.05
CA PRO A 292 15.88 -6.23 7.86
C PRO A 292 14.88 -5.20 8.40
N ALA A 293 13.72 -5.68 8.83
CA ALA A 293 12.70 -4.81 9.40
C ALA A 293 12.55 -5.02 10.91
N VAL A 294 12.26 -3.92 11.65
CA VAL A 294 11.64 -3.97 12.96
C VAL A 294 10.21 -3.45 12.79
N ALA A 295 9.22 -4.29 12.99
CA ALA A 295 7.86 -3.96 12.60
C ALA A 295 6.80 -4.49 13.56
N MET A 296 5.66 -3.79 13.64
CA MET A 296 4.50 -4.30 14.36
C MET A 296 3.94 -5.52 13.64
N GLY A 297 3.64 -6.60 14.39
CA GLY A 297 3.06 -7.84 13.85
C GLY A 297 1.57 -7.70 13.52
N VAL A 298 1.23 -6.82 12.55
CA VAL A 298 -0.17 -6.53 12.18
C VAL A 298 -0.40 -6.63 10.67
N GLY A 299 -1.57 -7.15 10.31
CA GLY A 299 -2.01 -7.14 8.92
C GLY A 299 -1.04 -7.85 7.99
N GLY A 300 -0.88 -7.31 6.79
CA GLY A 300 0.04 -7.83 5.77
C GLY A 300 1.53 -7.72 6.12
N ILE A 301 1.91 -7.06 7.21
CA ILE A 301 3.29 -7.06 7.70
C ILE A 301 3.71 -8.49 8.08
N SER A 302 2.83 -9.21 8.80
CA SER A 302 3.09 -10.61 9.22
C SER A 302 3.12 -11.60 8.05
N ASP A 303 2.66 -11.21 6.86
CA ASP A 303 2.78 -12.02 5.64
C ASP A 303 4.17 -11.87 4.99
N ILE A 304 4.89 -10.76 5.29
CA ILE A 304 6.16 -10.41 4.68
C ILE A 304 7.33 -10.61 5.64
N VAL A 305 7.16 -10.17 6.89
CA VAL A 305 8.18 -10.28 7.93
C VAL A 305 8.01 -11.61 8.67
N GLU A 306 9.06 -12.42 8.63
CA GLU A 306 9.19 -13.66 9.39
C GLU A 306 10.12 -13.37 10.57
N ASP A 307 9.55 -13.44 11.79
CA ASP A 307 10.26 -13.08 13.02
C ASP A 307 11.53 -13.90 13.23
N GLY A 308 12.64 -13.22 13.50
CA GLY A 308 13.96 -13.84 13.70
C GLY A 308 14.64 -14.33 12.42
N SER A 309 14.00 -14.26 11.24
CA SER A 309 14.52 -14.68 9.94
C SER A 309 14.92 -13.48 9.06
N ASN A 310 14.00 -12.57 8.79
CA ASN A 310 14.22 -11.40 7.93
C ASN A 310 13.89 -10.07 8.62
N GLY A 311 13.50 -10.12 9.90
CA GLY A 311 13.16 -8.98 10.72
C GLY A 311 12.78 -9.40 12.14
N LEU A 312 12.32 -8.43 12.93
CA LEU A 312 11.77 -8.63 14.25
C LEU A 312 10.34 -8.12 14.28
N LEU A 313 9.39 -8.97 14.66
CA LEU A 313 7.99 -8.63 14.88
C LEU A 313 7.75 -8.31 16.35
N VAL A 314 7.03 -7.22 16.60
CA VAL A 314 6.70 -6.73 17.94
C VAL A 314 5.20 -6.47 18.08
N ALA A 315 4.70 -6.47 19.32
CA ALA A 315 3.27 -6.27 19.61
C ALA A 315 2.99 -4.93 20.32
N SER A 316 4.01 -4.21 20.77
CA SER A 316 3.89 -2.94 21.50
C SER A 316 4.98 -1.94 21.16
N ASP A 317 4.75 -0.66 21.49
CA ASP A 317 5.74 0.40 21.31
C ASP A 317 6.98 0.18 22.23
N ASP A 318 6.81 -0.45 23.38
CA ASP A 318 7.90 -0.75 24.30
C ASP A 318 8.76 -1.92 23.76
N GLU A 319 8.13 -2.95 23.17
CA GLU A 319 8.84 -4.01 22.46
C GLU A 319 9.54 -3.46 21.21
N LEU A 320 8.95 -2.48 20.51
CA LEU A 320 9.58 -1.81 19.39
C LEU A 320 10.90 -1.15 19.81
N ALA A 321 10.89 -0.46 20.96
CA ALA A 321 12.11 0.15 21.53
C ALA A 321 13.18 -0.92 21.82
N ALA A 322 12.81 -2.00 22.49
CA ALA A 322 13.73 -3.08 22.84
C ALA A 322 14.30 -3.79 21.58
N ALA A 323 13.46 -4.03 20.57
CA ALA A 323 13.88 -4.64 19.32
C ALA A 323 14.84 -3.73 18.53
N LEU A 324 14.61 -2.41 18.55
CA LEU A 324 15.52 -1.44 17.94
C LEU A 324 16.89 -1.46 18.65
N VAL A 325 16.92 -1.42 19.97
CA VAL A 325 18.17 -1.51 20.73
C VAL A 325 18.90 -2.79 20.38
N ARG A 326 18.22 -3.93 20.45
CA ARG A 326 18.79 -5.24 20.14
C ARG A 326 19.40 -5.29 18.74
N LEU A 327 18.66 -4.86 17.71
CA LEU A 327 19.12 -4.94 16.32
C LEU A 327 20.28 -3.98 16.02
N LEU A 328 20.27 -2.78 16.61
CA LEU A 328 21.25 -1.74 16.35
C LEU A 328 22.55 -1.89 17.16
N THR A 329 22.54 -2.75 18.20
CA THR A 329 23.73 -3.08 19.01
C THR A 329 24.33 -4.45 18.69
N ASP A 330 23.53 -5.38 18.16
CA ASP A 330 23.95 -6.72 17.81
C ASP A 330 24.21 -6.83 16.29
N ARG A 331 25.44 -6.62 15.87
CA ARG A 331 25.88 -6.66 14.47
C ARG A 331 25.65 -8.02 13.82
N GLU A 332 25.90 -9.10 14.54
CA GLU A 332 25.74 -10.46 14.03
C GLU A 332 24.26 -10.76 13.75
N LEU A 333 23.38 -10.39 14.67
CA LEU A 333 21.93 -10.47 14.46
C LEU A 333 21.52 -9.68 13.23
N ALA A 334 21.97 -8.42 13.10
CA ALA A 334 21.61 -7.55 11.98
C ALA A 334 22.05 -8.15 10.63
N GLU A 335 23.25 -8.70 10.53
CA GLU A 335 23.76 -9.33 9.32
C GLU A 335 23.02 -10.62 8.96
N ARG A 336 22.68 -11.44 9.95
CA ARG A 336 21.88 -12.65 9.75
C ARG A 336 20.48 -12.30 9.22
N LEU A 337 19.80 -11.35 9.85
CA LEU A 337 18.48 -10.89 9.40
C LEU A 337 18.53 -10.20 8.03
N ALA A 338 19.60 -9.47 7.72
CA ALA A 338 19.83 -8.86 6.42
C ALA A 338 19.97 -9.92 5.30
N ALA A 339 20.63 -11.04 5.59
CA ALA A 339 20.71 -12.16 4.66
C ALA A 339 19.33 -12.78 4.40
N GLY A 340 18.54 -13.01 5.45
CA GLY A 340 17.17 -13.51 5.34
C GLY A 340 16.23 -12.52 4.59
N ALA A 341 16.38 -11.21 4.81
CA ALA A 341 15.64 -10.18 4.11
C ALA A 341 15.87 -10.24 2.59
N ARG A 342 17.15 -10.35 2.15
CA ARG A 342 17.47 -10.49 0.73
C ARG A 342 16.83 -11.71 0.10
N GLN A 343 16.88 -12.85 0.78
CA GLN A 343 16.27 -14.09 0.30
C GLN A 343 14.75 -13.98 0.21
N ALA A 344 14.11 -13.35 1.20
CA ALA A 344 12.68 -13.17 1.24
C ALA A 344 12.13 -12.22 0.17
N ALA A 345 12.94 -11.26 -0.32
CA ALA A 345 12.53 -10.26 -1.29
C ALA A 345 12.08 -10.87 -2.63
N GLU A 346 12.74 -11.94 -3.08
CA GLU A 346 12.53 -12.53 -4.42
C GLU A 346 11.09 -12.98 -4.65
N ARG A 347 10.43 -13.52 -3.63
CA ARG A 347 9.06 -14.01 -3.72
C ARG A 347 8.02 -12.92 -4.01
N TRP A 348 8.38 -11.66 -3.79
CA TRP A 348 7.48 -10.52 -3.96
C TRP A 348 7.66 -9.77 -5.28
N LEU A 349 8.63 -10.19 -6.09
CA LEU A 349 8.88 -9.60 -7.39
C LEU A 349 7.82 -10.07 -8.40
N ALA A 350 7.24 -9.13 -9.12
CA ALA A 350 6.32 -9.42 -10.21
C ALA A 350 6.65 -8.53 -11.41
N THR A 351 6.71 -9.14 -12.60
CA THR A 351 6.83 -8.37 -13.83
C THR A 351 5.48 -7.74 -14.22
N PRO A 352 5.47 -6.63 -14.97
CA PRO A 352 4.24 -6.06 -15.50
C PRO A 352 3.41 -7.07 -16.30
N ALA A 353 4.06 -7.86 -17.16
CA ALA A 353 3.41 -8.91 -17.96
C ALA A 353 2.80 -10.01 -17.08
N GLY A 354 3.54 -10.52 -16.08
CA GLY A 354 3.03 -11.53 -15.14
C GLY A 354 1.86 -11.02 -14.29
N TYR A 355 1.87 -9.74 -13.91
CA TYR A 355 0.73 -9.12 -13.27
C TYR A 355 -0.50 -9.06 -14.20
N ALA A 356 -0.32 -8.62 -15.46
CA ALA A 356 -1.39 -8.55 -16.44
C ALA A 356 -1.99 -9.93 -16.76
N GLU A 357 -1.16 -10.98 -16.79
CA GLU A 357 -1.59 -12.36 -16.97
C GLU A 357 -2.45 -12.86 -15.82
N ARG A 358 -2.02 -12.65 -14.57
CA ARG A 358 -2.81 -12.99 -13.37
C ARG A 358 -4.14 -12.23 -13.34
N MET A 359 -4.12 -10.95 -13.76
CA MET A 359 -5.36 -10.17 -13.87
C MET A 359 -6.28 -10.74 -14.96
N ALA A 360 -5.74 -11.20 -16.08
CA ALA A 360 -6.55 -11.83 -17.14
C ALA A 360 -7.25 -13.10 -16.63
N ALA A 361 -6.58 -13.91 -15.82
CA ALA A 361 -7.18 -15.09 -15.21
C ALA A 361 -8.34 -14.75 -14.24
N VAL A 362 -8.27 -13.63 -13.52
CA VAL A 362 -9.36 -13.18 -12.63
C VAL A 362 -10.53 -12.57 -13.41
N VAL A 363 -10.22 -11.85 -14.50
CA VAL A 363 -11.21 -11.16 -15.34
C VAL A 363 -11.98 -12.15 -16.23
N ALA A 364 -11.36 -13.23 -16.61
CA ALA A 364 -12.03 -14.31 -17.35
C ALA A 364 -13.26 -14.84 -16.60
N PRO A 365 -14.36 -15.22 -17.30
CA PRO A 365 -15.57 -15.73 -16.68
C PRO A 365 -15.36 -17.05 -15.97
#